data_03f325135872d2953a17a4f325d82ba0
#
_entry.id   03f325135872d2953a17a4f325d82ba0
#
_cell.length_a   1.000
_cell.length_b   1.000
_cell.length_c   1.000
_cell.angle_alpha   90.00
_cell.angle_beta   90.00
_cell.angle_gamma   90.00
#
_symmetry.space_group_name_H-M   'P 1'
#
loop_
_entity.id
_entity.type
_entity.pdbx_description
1 polymer ?
#
loop_
_entity_poly.entity_id
_entity_poly.type
_entity_poly.pdbx_seq_one_letter_code
_entity_poly.pdbx_strand_id
1 'polypeptide(L)'
;IGAANIDTLISVDKPLEVGKTIAIKHRSIMPGGKGLNQAVGVAKLGGAVRMLASLGRDYDGHRIMDYLHENRVGTDAFLIHDNTPTGHAYIYIQENAESSISVYDGANGLLCADDLEQNQHLFDGASYCLLQTEIDQGVALHAARLAKRHGVKVILKPCVVDVLDQEWSELADILVPNRKEAGKLLPGYVTPESQIAEFSRRGYQTVIVTCGEDG
;
A
#
# COMPACT_ATOMS: atom_id res chain seq x y z
N ILE A 1 1.14 6.67 5.45
CA ILE A 1 2.43 5.97 5.65
C ILE A 1 2.36 4.69 4.85
N GLY A 2 3.40 4.35 4.05
CA GLY A 2 3.35 3.13 3.24
C GLY A 2 4.40 3.08 2.14
N ALA A 3 4.32 2.06 1.27
CA ALA A 3 5.28 1.83 0.21
C ALA A 3 5.13 2.82 -0.95
N ALA A 4 6.28 3.18 -1.53
CA ALA A 4 6.43 3.89 -2.79
C ALA A 4 7.37 3.11 -3.71
N ASN A 5 6.90 2.75 -4.90
CA ASN A 5 7.58 1.89 -5.85
C ASN A 5 7.67 2.51 -7.23
N ILE A 6 8.54 1.96 -8.05
CA ILE A 6 8.39 2.05 -9.50
C ILE A 6 7.68 0.79 -9.99
N ASP A 7 6.51 0.96 -10.57
CA ASP A 7 5.73 -0.12 -11.17
C ASP A 7 6.12 -0.26 -12.64
N THR A 8 6.58 -1.46 -13.02
CA THR A 8 6.85 -1.85 -14.41
C THR A 8 5.73 -2.77 -14.88
N LEU A 9 4.83 -2.25 -15.72
CA LEU A 9 3.75 -3.03 -16.32
C LEU A 9 4.29 -3.69 -17.60
N ILE A 10 4.13 -4.99 -17.71
CA ILE A 10 4.68 -5.84 -18.77
C ILE A 10 3.54 -6.66 -19.37
N SER A 11 3.13 -6.33 -20.60
CA SER A 11 2.11 -7.10 -21.32
C SER A 11 2.74 -8.31 -22.00
N VAL A 12 2.18 -9.50 -21.74
CA VAL A 12 2.62 -10.78 -22.27
C VAL A 12 1.44 -11.58 -22.86
N ASP A 13 1.72 -12.48 -23.79
CA ASP A 13 0.69 -13.32 -24.44
C ASP A 13 0.20 -14.45 -23.52
N LYS A 14 1.08 -14.93 -22.67
CA LYS A 14 0.86 -16.13 -21.84
C LYS A 14 1.65 -16.01 -20.54
N PRO A 15 1.30 -16.80 -19.52
CA PRO A 15 1.99 -16.78 -18.24
C PRO A 15 3.47 -17.13 -18.38
N LEU A 16 4.28 -16.66 -17.43
CA LEU A 16 5.67 -17.03 -17.30
C LEU A 16 5.78 -18.53 -16.96
N GLU A 17 6.58 -19.25 -17.74
CA GLU A 17 6.83 -20.67 -17.52
C GLU A 17 8.33 -20.91 -17.34
N VAL A 18 8.67 -21.85 -16.45
CA VAL A 18 10.07 -22.23 -16.20
C VAL A 18 10.73 -22.77 -17.48
N GLY A 19 11.90 -22.24 -17.81
CA GLY A 19 12.69 -22.68 -18.97
C GLY A 19 12.21 -22.16 -20.33
N LYS A 20 11.20 -21.29 -20.38
CA LYS A 20 10.71 -20.68 -21.63
C LYS A 20 11.03 -19.20 -21.72
N THR A 21 11.34 -18.73 -22.94
CA THR A 21 11.43 -17.30 -23.24
C THR A 21 10.08 -16.79 -23.71
N ILE A 22 9.66 -15.66 -23.19
CA ILE A 22 8.39 -14.99 -23.55
C ILE A 22 8.70 -13.61 -24.10
N ALA A 23 8.07 -13.26 -25.21
CA ALA A 23 8.16 -11.92 -25.77
C ALA A 23 7.28 -10.93 -24.98
N ILE A 24 7.83 -9.76 -24.70
CA ILE A 24 7.08 -8.64 -24.14
C ILE A 24 6.46 -7.87 -25.29
N LYS A 25 5.14 -7.67 -25.28
CA LYS A 25 4.40 -6.88 -26.26
C LYS A 25 4.46 -5.37 -25.97
N HIS A 26 4.30 -5.02 -24.72
CA HIS A 26 4.32 -3.64 -24.28
C HIS A 26 4.92 -3.55 -22.89
N ARG A 27 5.61 -2.43 -22.63
CA ARG A 27 6.15 -2.10 -21.31
C ARG A 27 5.89 -0.64 -20.98
N SER A 28 5.36 -0.36 -19.79
CA SER A 28 5.30 0.98 -19.22
C SER A 28 5.90 1.01 -17.84
N ILE A 29 6.46 2.16 -17.46
CA ILE A 29 7.12 2.36 -16.16
C ILE A 29 6.55 3.62 -15.55
N MET A 30 6.04 3.53 -14.32
CA MET A 30 5.42 4.66 -13.62
C MET A 30 5.64 4.58 -12.12
N PRO A 31 5.59 5.71 -11.40
CA PRO A 31 5.48 5.70 -9.95
C PRO A 31 4.24 4.93 -9.48
N GLY A 32 4.37 4.11 -8.44
CA GLY A 32 3.34 3.26 -7.91
C GLY A 32 3.57 2.91 -6.44
N GLY A 33 3.02 1.76 -6.02
CA GLY A 33 2.92 1.39 -4.61
C GLY A 33 1.62 1.91 -4.00
N LYS A 34 0.99 1.12 -3.12
CA LYS A 34 -0.33 1.47 -2.57
C LYS A 34 -0.30 2.72 -1.70
N GLY A 35 0.79 2.93 -0.95
CA GLY A 35 0.98 4.13 -0.16
C GLY A 35 1.00 5.39 -1.03
N LEU A 36 1.84 5.39 -2.07
CA LEU A 36 1.93 6.49 -3.02
C LEU A 36 0.59 6.73 -3.76
N ASN A 37 -0.04 5.66 -4.26
CA ASN A 37 -1.29 5.76 -4.99
C ASN A 37 -2.42 6.35 -4.16
N GLN A 38 -2.50 6.00 -2.87
CA GLN A 38 -3.47 6.58 -1.94
C GLN A 38 -3.16 8.05 -1.65
N ALA A 39 -1.90 8.42 -1.43
CA ALA A 39 -1.51 9.81 -1.19
C ALA A 39 -1.87 10.70 -2.40
N VAL A 40 -1.52 10.27 -3.60
CA VAL A 40 -1.87 10.98 -4.84
C VAL A 40 -3.39 11.03 -5.05
N GLY A 41 -4.11 9.95 -4.73
CA GLY A 41 -5.56 9.92 -4.78
C GLY A 41 -6.21 10.96 -3.88
N VAL A 42 -5.77 11.08 -2.63
CA VAL A 42 -6.24 12.11 -1.69
C VAL A 42 -5.96 13.51 -2.22
N ALA A 43 -4.74 13.77 -2.70
CA ALA A 43 -4.36 15.07 -3.25
C ALA A 43 -5.21 15.46 -4.48
N LYS A 44 -5.45 14.53 -5.40
CA LYS A 44 -6.30 14.75 -6.58
C LYS A 44 -7.76 15.04 -6.24
N LEU A 45 -8.23 14.51 -5.12
CA LEU A 45 -9.57 14.81 -4.58
C LEU A 45 -9.62 16.13 -3.79
N GLY A 46 -8.52 16.88 -3.74
CA GLY A 46 -8.43 18.18 -3.05
C GLY A 46 -8.10 18.07 -1.56
N GLY A 47 -7.80 16.88 -1.05
CA GLY A 47 -7.37 16.68 0.33
C GLY A 47 -5.92 17.10 0.56
N ALA A 48 -5.63 17.68 1.72
CA ALA A 48 -4.26 17.90 2.17
C ALA A 48 -3.66 16.55 2.63
N VAL A 49 -2.47 16.21 2.14
CA VAL A 49 -1.82 14.93 2.44
C VAL A 49 -0.31 15.09 2.57
N ARG A 50 0.25 14.41 3.56
CA ARG A 50 1.69 14.22 3.75
C ARG A 50 1.97 12.72 3.70
N MET A 51 3.07 12.33 3.10
CA MET A 51 3.45 10.92 3.00
C MET A 51 4.78 10.68 3.70
N LEU A 52 4.86 9.61 4.49
CA LEU A 52 6.09 9.04 5.02
C LEU A 52 6.33 7.70 4.32
N ALA A 53 7.48 7.59 3.67
CA ALA A 53 7.95 6.39 2.98
C ALA A 53 9.48 6.42 2.87
N SER A 54 10.06 5.32 2.42
CA SER A 54 11.50 5.19 2.21
C SER A 54 11.82 5.02 0.72
N LEU A 55 12.86 5.72 0.24
CA LEU A 55 13.35 5.65 -1.14
C LEU A 55 14.88 5.49 -1.16
N GLY A 56 15.38 4.93 -2.24
CA GLY A 56 16.81 4.98 -2.57
C GLY A 56 17.20 6.36 -3.07
N ARG A 57 18.49 6.74 -2.88
CA ARG A 57 19.10 7.91 -3.53
C ARG A 57 19.49 7.56 -4.96
N ASP A 58 18.50 7.21 -5.78
CA ASP A 58 18.67 6.77 -7.15
C ASP A 58 17.73 7.52 -8.11
N TYR A 59 17.84 7.23 -9.40
CA TYR A 59 17.02 7.85 -10.42
C TYR A 59 15.51 7.62 -10.19
N ASP A 60 15.15 6.43 -9.74
CA ASP A 60 13.75 6.05 -9.51
C ASP A 60 13.17 6.73 -8.26
N GLY A 61 13.97 6.90 -7.22
CA GLY A 61 13.61 7.70 -6.05
C GLY A 61 13.34 9.16 -6.41
N HIS A 62 14.18 9.77 -7.25
CA HIS A 62 13.95 11.13 -7.74
C HIS A 62 12.66 11.23 -8.57
N ARG A 63 12.40 10.28 -9.46
CA ARG A 63 11.14 10.24 -10.23
C ARG A 63 9.90 10.18 -9.35
N ILE A 64 9.95 9.40 -8.28
CA ILE A 64 8.85 9.33 -7.31
C ILE A 64 8.66 10.68 -6.61
N MET A 65 9.74 11.31 -6.16
CA MET A 65 9.67 12.62 -5.51
C MET A 65 9.09 13.68 -6.42
N ASP A 66 9.54 13.77 -7.68
CA ASP A 66 9.02 14.69 -8.67
C ASP A 66 7.52 14.46 -8.90
N TYR A 67 7.10 13.22 -9.08
CA TYR A 67 5.69 12.86 -9.26
C TYR A 67 4.81 13.24 -8.07
N LEU A 68 5.31 13.06 -6.84
CA LEU A 68 4.58 13.45 -5.63
C LEU A 68 4.46 14.98 -5.53
N HIS A 69 5.53 15.73 -5.84
CA HIS A 69 5.52 17.18 -5.85
C HIS A 69 4.55 17.74 -6.90
N GLU A 70 4.54 17.19 -8.13
CA GLU A 70 3.58 17.56 -9.18
C GLU A 70 2.13 17.34 -8.72
N ASN A 71 1.88 16.31 -7.90
CA ASN A 71 0.57 16.01 -7.36
C ASN A 71 0.30 16.70 -5.99
N ARG A 72 1.19 17.60 -5.53
CA ARG A 72 1.03 18.37 -4.28
C ARG A 72 0.94 17.52 -3.02
N VAL A 73 1.62 16.39 -2.99
CA VAL A 73 1.80 15.56 -1.79
C VAL A 73 2.98 16.11 -0.99
N GLY A 74 2.80 16.34 0.31
CA GLY A 74 3.90 16.71 1.22
C GLY A 74 4.87 15.53 1.40
N THR A 75 6.16 15.78 1.20
CA THR A 75 7.21 14.75 1.17
C THR A 75 8.36 15.03 2.16
N ASP A 76 8.17 15.94 3.07
CA ASP A 76 9.14 16.38 4.07
C ASP A 76 9.62 15.28 5.04
N ALA A 77 8.87 14.18 5.12
CA ALA A 77 9.20 13.02 5.97
C ALA A 77 9.71 11.79 5.19
N PHE A 78 10.11 11.97 3.92
CA PHE A 78 10.70 10.85 3.18
C PHE A 78 12.10 10.51 3.68
N LEU A 79 12.38 9.21 3.85
CA LEU A 79 13.66 8.68 4.23
C LEU A 79 14.45 8.28 2.97
N ILE A 80 15.63 8.84 2.79
CA ILE A 80 16.46 8.62 1.60
C ILE A 80 17.69 7.80 1.98
N HIS A 81 17.84 6.64 1.36
CA HIS A 81 18.90 5.67 1.64
C HIS A 81 19.95 5.64 0.53
N ASP A 82 21.23 5.79 0.88
CA ASP A 82 22.33 5.86 -0.07
C ASP A 82 22.71 4.50 -0.68
N ASN A 83 22.50 3.41 0.07
CA ASN A 83 23.02 2.09 -0.26
C ASN A 83 21.91 1.05 -0.59
N THR A 84 20.67 1.48 -0.64
CA THR A 84 19.52 0.59 -0.94
C THR A 84 18.67 1.23 -2.02
N PRO A 85 18.45 0.53 -3.14
CA PRO A 85 17.65 1.11 -4.22
C PRO A 85 16.19 1.25 -3.85
N THR A 86 15.52 2.13 -4.58
CA THR A 86 14.06 2.32 -4.52
C THR A 86 13.32 1.00 -4.79
N GLY A 87 12.16 0.80 -4.17
CA GLY A 87 11.34 -0.39 -4.37
C GLY A 87 10.76 -0.48 -5.78
N HIS A 88 10.58 -1.71 -6.28
CA HIS A 88 10.04 -1.99 -7.61
C HIS A 88 8.94 -3.04 -7.56
N ALA A 89 7.92 -2.88 -8.40
CA ALA A 89 6.96 -3.92 -8.70
C ALA A 89 6.98 -4.24 -10.21
N TYR A 90 7.06 -5.52 -10.56
CA TYR A 90 6.97 -6.01 -11.93
C TYR A 90 5.62 -6.71 -12.10
N ILE A 91 4.76 -6.12 -12.93
CA ILE A 91 3.36 -6.53 -13.09
C ILE A 91 3.21 -7.13 -14.49
N TYR A 92 3.14 -8.45 -14.57
CA TYR A 92 2.94 -9.18 -15.81
C TYR A 92 1.43 -9.29 -16.07
N ILE A 93 0.97 -8.70 -17.15
CA ILE A 93 -0.45 -8.65 -17.53
C ILE A 93 -0.65 -9.51 -18.77
N GLN A 94 -1.50 -10.52 -18.69
CA GLN A 94 -1.89 -11.39 -19.78
C GLN A 94 -3.04 -10.80 -20.59
N GLU A 95 -3.29 -11.33 -21.79
CA GLU A 95 -4.42 -10.89 -22.66
C GLU A 95 -5.79 -11.04 -22.02
N ASN A 96 -5.97 -12.01 -21.13
CA ASN A 96 -7.20 -12.23 -20.37
C ASN A 96 -7.34 -11.30 -19.13
N ALA A 97 -6.46 -10.28 -19.01
CA ALA A 97 -6.36 -9.38 -17.88
C ALA A 97 -5.94 -10.02 -16.53
N GLU A 98 -5.55 -11.30 -16.53
CA GLU A 98 -4.91 -11.88 -15.34
C GLU A 98 -3.51 -11.29 -15.17
N SER A 99 -3.10 -11.10 -13.92
CA SER A 99 -1.81 -10.54 -13.60
C SER A 99 -1.04 -11.37 -12.57
N SER A 100 0.28 -11.38 -12.74
CA SER A 100 1.23 -11.87 -11.75
C SER A 100 2.15 -10.72 -11.38
N ILE A 101 2.45 -10.58 -10.08
CA ILE A 101 3.22 -9.46 -9.56
C ILE A 101 4.43 -9.99 -8.80
N SER A 102 5.61 -9.47 -9.13
CA SER A 102 6.84 -9.67 -8.36
C SER A 102 7.24 -8.34 -7.75
N VAL A 103 7.53 -8.33 -6.46
CA VAL A 103 7.90 -7.12 -5.72
C VAL A 103 9.33 -7.24 -5.22
N TYR A 104 10.10 -6.18 -5.37
CA TYR A 104 11.36 -5.94 -4.72
C TYR A 104 11.17 -4.76 -3.76
N ASP A 105 11.20 -5.01 -2.47
CA ASP A 105 10.88 -4.01 -1.45
C ASP A 105 11.88 -2.84 -1.45
N GLY A 106 13.16 -3.11 -1.72
CA GLY A 106 14.20 -2.09 -1.71
C GLY A 106 14.17 -1.28 -0.43
N ALA A 107 14.23 0.05 -0.56
CA ALA A 107 14.22 0.97 0.57
C ALA A 107 12.93 0.89 1.43
N ASN A 108 11.79 0.46 0.89
CA ASN A 108 10.56 0.30 1.69
C ASN A 108 10.76 -0.67 2.86
N GLY A 109 11.60 -1.71 2.67
CA GLY A 109 11.93 -2.69 3.71
C GLY A 109 12.81 -2.15 4.85
N LEU A 110 13.31 -0.92 4.72
CA LEU A 110 14.13 -0.28 5.75
C LEU A 110 13.34 0.63 6.69
N LEU A 111 12.07 0.93 6.36
CA LEU A 111 11.20 1.70 7.24
C LEU A 111 11.03 0.98 8.58
N CYS A 112 11.30 1.65 9.68
CA CYS A 112 11.27 1.07 11.01
C CYS A 112 10.48 1.92 12.03
N ALA A 113 10.29 1.39 13.23
CA ALA A 113 9.54 2.08 14.28
C ALA A 113 10.20 3.39 14.72
N ASP A 114 11.53 3.44 14.77
CA ASP A 114 12.27 4.64 15.16
C ASP A 114 12.04 5.80 14.17
N ASP A 115 11.91 5.50 12.89
CA ASP A 115 11.59 6.50 11.87
C ASP A 115 10.21 7.13 12.11
N LEU A 116 9.25 6.33 12.54
CA LEU A 116 7.92 6.80 12.89
C LEU A 116 7.94 7.67 14.14
N GLU A 117 8.70 7.27 15.16
CA GLU A 117 8.85 8.07 16.40
C GLU A 117 9.52 9.42 16.14
N GLN A 118 10.49 9.49 15.24
CA GLN A 118 11.14 10.74 14.84
C GLN A 118 10.21 11.66 14.03
N ASN A 119 9.21 11.11 13.38
CA ASN A 119 8.27 11.81 12.50
C ASN A 119 6.86 11.92 13.07
N GLN A 120 6.68 11.84 14.40
CA GLN A 120 5.36 11.93 15.04
C GLN A 120 4.60 13.23 14.73
N HIS A 121 5.31 14.31 14.45
CA HIS A 121 4.72 15.60 14.05
C HIS A 121 3.80 15.49 12.82
N LEU A 122 3.91 14.41 12.03
CA LEU A 122 3.02 14.14 10.89
C LEU A 122 1.58 13.87 11.33
N PHE A 123 1.37 13.41 12.54
CA PHE A 123 0.04 13.17 13.08
C PHE A 123 -0.64 14.46 13.57
N ASP A 124 0.13 15.55 13.80
CA ASP A 124 -0.41 16.81 14.30
C ASP A 124 -1.36 17.44 13.28
N GLY A 125 -2.62 17.62 13.70
CA GLY A 125 -3.68 18.15 12.85
C GLY A 125 -4.18 17.21 11.75
N ALA A 126 -3.68 15.96 11.68
CA ALA A 126 -4.19 14.96 10.77
C ALA A 126 -5.55 14.42 11.26
N SER A 127 -6.49 14.24 10.34
CA SER A 127 -7.77 13.58 10.64
C SER A 127 -7.70 12.07 10.45
N TYR A 128 -6.89 11.61 9.50
CA TYR A 128 -6.77 10.20 9.13
C TYR A 128 -5.31 9.82 8.88
N CYS A 129 -4.95 8.61 9.27
CA CYS A 129 -3.73 7.93 8.89
C CYS A 129 -4.09 6.74 7.98
N LEU A 130 -3.63 6.78 6.73
CA LEU A 130 -3.82 5.68 5.77
C LEU A 130 -2.63 4.74 5.85
N LEU A 131 -2.91 3.46 6.07
CA LEU A 131 -1.93 2.38 6.19
C LEU A 131 -2.24 1.24 5.23
N GLN A 132 -1.20 0.57 4.76
CA GLN A 132 -1.27 -0.63 3.94
C GLN A 132 -0.27 -1.65 4.48
N THR A 133 -0.48 -2.92 4.13
CA THR A 133 0.42 -4.01 4.51
C THR A 133 1.43 -4.36 3.39
N GLU A 134 1.85 -3.38 2.59
CA GLU A 134 3.01 -3.48 1.67
C GLU A 134 4.33 -3.15 2.36
N ILE A 135 4.30 -2.57 3.56
CA ILE A 135 5.44 -2.42 4.46
C ILE A 135 5.34 -3.49 5.56
N ASP A 136 6.38 -3.63 6.36
CA ASP A 136 6.36 -4.56 7.50
C ASP A 136 5.12 -4.34 8.39
N GLN A 137 4.42 -5.42 8.75
CA GLN A 137 3.19 -5.32 9.55
C GLN A 137 3.44 -4.77 10.96
N GLY A 138 4.58 -5.07 11.56
CA GLY A 138 4.94 -4.53 12.87
C GLY A 138 5.13 -3.02 12.82
N VAL A 139 5.75 -2.51 11.75
CA VAL A 139 5.91 -1.08 11.49
C VAL A 139 4.54 -0.43 11.24
N ALA A 140 3.69 -1.05 10.43
CA ALA A 140 2.33 -0.55 10.18
C ALA A 140 1.48 -0.51 11.46
N LEU A 141 1.55 -1.54 12.31
CA LEU A 141 0.91 -1.58 13.64
C LEU A 141 1.45 -0.47 14.55
N HIS A 142 2.78 -0.25 14.55
CA HIS A 142 3.37 0.83 15.33
C HIS A 142 2.85 2.21 14.88
N ALA A 143 2.76 2.44 13.57
CA ALA A 143 2.17 3.67 13.01
C ALA A 143 0.70 3.84 13.43
N ALA A 144 -0.08 2.75 13.44
CA ALA A 144 -1.47 2.79 13.90
C ALA A 144 -1.58 3.17 15.38
N ARG A 145 -0.72 2.59 16.25
CA ARG A 145 -0.67 2.97 17.69
C ARG A 145 -0.32 4.44 17.87
N LEU A 146 0.66 4.95 17.10
CA LEU A 146 1.01 6.37 17.11
C LEU A 146 -0.18 7.24 16.69
N ALA A 147 -0.84 6.92 15.58
CA ALA A 147 -2.02 7.63 15.11
C ALA A 147 -3.11 7.69 16.20
N LYS A 148 -3.40 6.56 16.85
CA LYS A 148 -4.39 6.51 17.94
C LYS A 148 -3.97 7.36 19.15
N ARG A 149 -2.68 7.37 19.52
CA ARG A 149 -2.17 8.26 20.60
C ARG A 149 -2.37 9.75 20.30
N HIS A 150 -2.29 10.13 19.03
CA HIS A 150 -2.55 11.50 18.55
C HIS A 150 -4.03 11.78 18.23
N GLY A 151 -4.95 10.84 18.50
CA GLY A 151 -6.38 11.00 18.20
C GLY A 151 -6.73 10.94 16.72
N VAL A 152 -5.83 10.43 15.89
CA VAL A 152 -6.00 10.29 14.44
C VAL A 152 -6.67 8.96 14.11
N LYS A 153 -7.68 8.99 13.23
CA LYS A 153 -8.37 7.79 12.77
C LYS A 153 -7.51 6.99 11.79
N VAL A 154 -7.54 5.67 11.92
CA VAL A 154 -6.75 4.76 11.09
C VAL A 154 -7.62 4.12 10.02
N ILE A 155 -7.19 4.23 8.76
CA ILE A 155 -7.76 3.51 7.63
C ILE A 155 -6.76 2.47 7.17
N LEU A 156 -7.11 1.19 7.28
CA LEU A 156 -6.27 0.07 6.85
C LEU A 156 -6.73 -0.50 5.50
N LYS A 157 -5.82 -0.52 4.54
CA LYS A 157 -5.94 -1.29 3.30
C LYS A 157 -5.07 -2.55 3.41
N PRO A 158 -5.63 -3.71 3.77
CA PRO A 158 -4.86 -4.94 3.84
C PRO A 158 -4.52 -5.41 2.42
N CYS A 159 -3.28 -5.78 2.20
CA CYS A 159 -2.79 -6.29 0.92
C CYS A 159 -1.58 -7.19 1.17
N VAL A 160 -1.29 -8.10 0.25
CA VAL A 160 -0.10 -8.97 0.28
C VAL A 160 -0.02 -9.90 1.52
N VAL A 161 -1.04 -9.94 2.36
CA VAL A 161 -1.06 -10.75 3.58
C VAL A 161 -2.24 -11.73 3.59
N ASP A 162 -2.02 -12.90 4.16
CA ASP A 162 -3.05 -13.93 4.33
C ASP A 162 -3.65 -13.91 5.75
N VAL A 163 -2.97 -13.22 6.69
CA VAL A 163 -3.41 -13.07 8.07
C VAL A 163 -3.14 -11.64 8.55
N LEU A 164 -4.12 -11.04 9.19
CA LEU A 164 -3.97 -9.80 9.93
C LEU A 164 -3.77 -10.11 11.41
N ASP A 165 -2.86 -9.38 12.06
CA ASP A 165 -2.74 -9.40 13.51
C ASP A 165 -4.09 -9.01 14.14
N GLN A 166 -4.45 -9.67 15.25
CA GLN A 166 -5.72 -9.42 15.93
C GLN A 166 -5.85 -7.96 16.42
N GLU A 167 -4.74 -7.31 16.75
CA GLU A 167 -4.71 -5.93 17.22
C GLU A 167 -5.29 -4.95 16.20
N TRP A 168 -5.28 -5.28 14.91
CA TRP A 168 -5.88 -4.42 13.89
C TRP A 168 -7.37 -4.15 14.11
N SER A 169 -8.11 -5.08 14.73
CA SER A 169 -9.53 -4.88 15.03
C SER A 169 -9.77 -3.75 16.06
N GLU A 170 -8.77 -3.44 16.87
CA GLU A 170 -8.82 -2.34 17.86
C GLU A 170 -8.26 -1.03 17.30
N LEU A 171 -7.27 -1.12 16.40
CA LEU A 171 -6.56 0.04 15.87
C LEU A 171 -7.19 0.62 14.61
N ALA A 172 -7.71 -0.21 13.69
CA ALA A 172 -8.29 0.25 12.44
C ALA A 172 -9.73 0.73 12.64
N ASP A 173 -9.97 2.02 12.51
CA ASP A 173 -11.32 2.59 12.50
C ASP A 173 -12.10 2.18 11.24
N ILE A 174 -11.39 2.05 10.11
CA ILE A 174 -11.96 1.62 8.82
C ILE A 174 -11.05 0.58 8.18
N LEU A 175 -11.59 -0.57 7.87
CA LEU A 175 -10.91 -1.64 7.10
C LEU A 175 -11.42 -1.64 5.65
N VAL A 176 -10.51 -1.58 4.67
CA VAL A 176 -10.86 -1.46 3.24
C VAL A 176 -10.19 -2.55 2.41
N PRO A 177 -10.57 -3.83 2.50
CA PRO A 177 -10.11 -4.88 1.62
C PRO A 177 -10.85 -4.83 0.27
N ASN A 178 -10.23 -5.36 -0.79
CA ASN A 178 -11.01 -5.80 -1.94
C ASN A 178 -11.55 -7.22 -1.70
N ARG A 179 -12.50 -7.68 -2.55
CA ARG A 179 -13.12 -9.01 -2.44
C ARG A 179 -12.12 -10.15 -2.39
N LYS A 180 -11.02 -10.07 -3.16
CA LYS A 180 -9.96 -11.11 -3.19
C LYS A 180 -9.14 -11.09 -1.89
N GLU A 181 -8.76 -9.91 -1.41
CA GLU A 181 -8.04 -9.74 -0.15
C GLU A 181 -8.89 -10.22 1.04
N ALA A 182 -10.17 -9.82 1.06
CA ALA A 182 -11.11 -10.30 2.08
C ALA A 182 -11.26 -11.83 2.07
N GLY A 183 -11.34 -12.44 0.89
CA GLY A 183 -11.42 -13.90 0.75
C GLY A 183 -10.16 -14.64 1.22
N LYS A 184 -8.96 -14.04 1.07
CA LYS A 184 -7.71 -14.60 1.62
C LYS A 184 -7.69 -14.51 3.16
N LEU A 185 -8.09 -13.37 3.71
CA LEU A 185 -8.13 -13.14 5.16
C LEU A 185 -9.24 -13.95 5.86
N LEU A 186 -10.27 -14.33 5.12
CA LEU A 186 -11.45 -15.05 5.61
C LEU A 186 -11.74 -16.27 4.72
N PRO A 187 -10.91 -17.33 4.78
CA PRO A 187 -11.19 -18.55 4.02
C PRO A 187 -12.57 -19.12 4.36
N GLY A 188 -13.37 -19.41 3.31
CA GLY A 188 -14.75 -19.91 3.45
C GLY A 188 -15.85 -18.85 3.39
N TYR A 189 -15.51 -17.55 3.44
CA TYR A 189 -16.47 -16.46 3.25
C TYR A 189 -16.34 -15.90 1.82
N VAL A 190 -17.26 -16.25 0.94
CA VAL A 190 -17.14 -16.02 -0.51
C VAL A 190 -17.89 -14.79 -1.03
N THR A 191 -18.89 -14.29 -0.29
CA THR A 191 -19.63 -13.08 -0.68
C THR A 191 -19.21 -11.87 0.13
N PRO A 192 -19.27 -10.65 -0.45
CA PRO A 192 -18.94 -9.42 0.28
C PRO A 192 -19.73 -9.28 1.58
N GLU A 193 -21.02 -9.63 1.60
CA GLU A 193 -21.87 -9.54 2.78
C GLU A 193 -21.38 -10.48 3.89
N SER A 194 -21.01 -11.72 3.54
CA SER A 194 -20.49 -12.69 4.50
C SER A 194 -19.13 -12.27 5.05
N GLN A 195 -18.29 -11.66 4.22
CA GLN A 195 -16.99 -11.13 4.60
C GLN A 195 -17.13 -9.94 5.55
N ILE A 196 -18.02 -8.98 5.24
CA ILE A 196 -18.31 -7.84 6.12
C ILE A 196 -18.84 -8.31 7.47
N ALA A 197 -19.81 -9.24 7.48
CA ALA A 197 -20.38 -9.78 8.71
C ALA A 197 -19.30 -10.44 9.60
N GLU A 198 -18.40 -11.22 9.01
CA GLU A 198 -17.33 -11.87 9.75
C GLU A 198 -16.28 -10.87 10.27
N PHE A 199 -15.85 -9.87 9.49
CA PHE A 199 -14.97 -8.81 9.98
C PHE A 199 -15.61 -8.03 11.13
N SER A 200 -16.91 -7.70 11.04
CA SER A 200 -17.64 -7.03 12.12
C SER A 200 -17.68 -7.91 13.39
N ARG A 201 -17.87 -9.24 13.24
CA ARG A 201 -17.83 -10.18 14.35
C ARG A 201 -16.44 -10.25 15.01
N ARG A 202 -15.35 -10.03 14.23
CA ARG A 202 -13.98 -9.94 14.73
C ARG A 202 -13.63 -8.60 15.38
N GLY A 203 -14.57 -7.65 15.44
CA GLY A 203 -14.41 -6.38 16.15
C GLY A 203 -14.16 -5.16 15.26
N TYR A 204 -14.04 -5.30 13.94
CA TYR A 204 -13.89 -4.14 13.06
C TYR A 204 -15.17 -3.31 13.01
N GLN A 205 -15.07 -2.01 13.31
CA GLN A 205 -16.25 -1.12 13.43
C GLN A 205 -16.81 -0.71 12.06
N THR A 206 -15.93 -0.41 11.12
CA THR A 206 -16.32 -0.04 9.75
C THR A 206 -15.54 -0.89 8.76
N VAL A 207 -16.26 -1.58 7.88
CA VAL A 207 -15.66 -2.44 6.83
C VAL A 207 -16.24 -2.05 5.48
N ILE A 208 -15.36 -1.82 4.50
CA ILE A 208 -15.70 -1.51 3.13
C ILE A 208 -15.03 -2.53 2.23
N VAL A 209 -15.79 -3.47 1.68
CA VAL A 209 -15.27 -4.44 0.70
C VAL A 209 -15.48 -3.90 -0.71
N THR A 210 -14.39 -3.59 -1.41
CA THR A 210 -14.47 -3.10 -2.80
C THR A 210 -14.59 -4.26 -3.78
N CYS A 211 -15.51 -4.16 -4.76
CA CYS A 211 -15.83 -5.24 -5.70
C CYS A 211 -15.47 -4.92 -7.16
N GLY A 212 -14.58 -3.96 -7.41
CA GLY A 212 -14.17 -3.55 -8.76
C GLY A 212 -15.34 -2.88 -9.50
N GLU A 213 -15.69 -3.41 -10.67
CA GLU A 213 -16.80 -2.88 -11.50
C GLU A 213 -18.19 -3.10 -10.88
N ASP A 214 -18.31 -4.00 -9.93
CA ASP A 214 -19.55 -4.27 -9.20
C ASP A 214 -19.78 -3.33 -8.00
N GLY A 215 -18.87 -2.38 -7.70
CA GLY A 215 -19.04 -1.37 -6.64
C GLY A 215 -17.99 -1.36 -5.54
#